data_fc6c27bf7b359f96ea2205be83a4ba43
#
_entry.id   fc6c27bf7b359f96ea2205be83a4ba43
#
_cell.length_a   1.000
_cell.length_b   1.000
_cell.length_c   1.000
_cell.angle_alpha   90.00
_cell.angle_beta   90.00
_cell.angle_gamma   90.00
#
_symmetry.space_group_name_H-M   'P 1'
#
loop_
_entity.id
_entity.type
_entity.pdbx_description
1 polymer ?
#
loop_
_entity_poly.entity_id
_entity_poly.type
_entity_poly.pdbx_seq_one_letter_code
_entity_poly.pdbx_strand_id
1 'polypeptide(L)' 'MANMRLTDKLKELRFTSNKIDECLGLFEFDSLERRRLREAMDILDNKVFEWEDIKNESIKGD' A
#
# COMPACT_ATOMS: atom_id res chain seq x y z
N MET A 1 -5.89 9.34 -20.12
CA MET A 1 -5.94 8.19 -19.22
C MET A 1 -7.12 8.30 -18.27
N ALA A 2 -7.88 7.24 -18.13
CA ALA A 2 -9.03 7.27 -17.24
C ALA A 2 -8.56 7.36 -15.78
N ASN A 3 -9.31 8.13 -14.98
CA ASN A 3 -9.02 8.22 -13.56
C ASN A 3 -9.46 6.95 -12.85
N MET A 4 -8.59 6.40 -12.05
CA MET A 4 -8.93 5.27 -11.22
C MET A 4 -9.85 5.69 -10.08
N ARG A 5 -10.81 4.84 -9.78
CA ARG A 5 -11.64 5.04 -8.61
C ARG A 5 -10.82 4.78 -7.35
N LEU A 6 -11.21 5.41 -6.27
CA LEU A 6 -10.51 5.23 -4.99
C LEU A 6 -10.44 3.75 -4.58
N THR A 7 -11.53 3.01 -4.79
CA THR A 7 -11.56 1.59 -4.50
C THR A 7 -10.49 0.82 -5.28
N ASP A 8 -10.34 1.15 -6.56
CA ASP A 8 -9.35 0.48 -7.42
C ASP A 8 -7.93 0.86 -7.00
N LYS A 9 -7.72 2.12 -6.62
CA LYS A 9 -6.43 2.55 -6.13
C LYS A 9 -6.04 1.80 -4.85
N LEU A 10 -7.00 1.61 -3.96
CA LEU A 10 -6.76 0.86 -2.73
C LEU A 10 -6.40 -0.58 -3.02
N LYS A 11 -7.07 -1.21 -3.96
CA LYS A 11 -6.75 -2.57 -4.38
C LYS A 11 -5.33 -2.67 -4.90
N GLU A 12 -4.93 -1.72 -5.74
CA GLU A 12 -3.59 -1.71 -6.31
C GLU A 12 -2.53 -1.53 -5.23
N LEU A 13 -2.76 -0.63 -4.28
CA LEU A 13 -1.82 -0.42 -3.18
C LEU A 13 -1.67 -1.66 -2.32
N ARG A 14 -2.78 -2.33 -2.01
CA ARG A 14 -2.75 -3.54 -1.20
C ARG A 14 -2.04 -4.67 -1.94
N PHE A 15 -2.31 -4.81 -3.23
CA PHE A 15 -1.65 -5.81 -4.05
C PHE A 15 -0.15 -5.58 -4.08
N THR A 16 0.26 -4.32 -4.30
CA THR A 16 1.68 -3.96 -4.34
C THR A 16 2.35 -4.20 -2.99
N SER A 17 1.69 -3.81 -1.91
CA SER A 17 2.20 -4.04 -0.57
C SER A 17 2.43 -5.52 -0.30
N ASN A 18 1.48 -6.36 -0.70
CA ASN A 18 1.60 -7.82 -0.54
C ASN A 18 2.76 -8.37 -1.36
N LYS A 19 2.96 -7.85 -2.57
CA LYS A 19 4.07 -8.27 -3.42
C LYS A 19 5.41 -7.90 -2.81
N ILE A 20 5.50 -6.72 -2.22
CA ILE A 20 6.71 -6.30 -1.53
C ILE A 20 6.99 -7.23 -0.34
N ASP A 21 5.94 -7.57 0.41
CA ASP A 21 6.07 -8.48 1.53
C ASP A 21 6.64 -9.84 1.09
N GLU A 22 6.13 -10.37 -0.01
CA GLU A 22 6.66 -11.61 -0.59
C GLU A 22 8.12 -11.46 -1.01
N CYS A 23 8.46 -10.31 -1.60
CA CYS A 23 9.83 -10.05 -2.04
C CYS A 23 10.82 -9.97 -0.88
N LEU A 24 10.36 -9.61 0.31
CA LEU A 24 11.24 -9.56 1.48
C LEU A 24 11.91 -10.91 1.74
N GLY A 25 11.22 -11.99 1.44
CA GLY A 25 11.77 -13.34 1.63
C GLY A 25 12.91 -13.69 0.69
N LEU A 26 13.13 -12.89 -0.36
CA LEU A 26 14.22 -13.11 -1.30
C LEU A 26 15.56 -12.58 -0.80
N PHE A 27 15.55 -11.75 0.22
CA PHE A 27 16.74 -11.08 0.73
C PHE A 27 17.04 -11.48 2.14
N GLU A 28 18.29 -11.37 2.53
CA GLU A 28 18.72 -11.73 3.88
C GLU A 28 18.12 -10.76 4.89
N PHE A 29 17.92 -11.26 6.09
CA PHE A 29 17.23 -10.52 7.15
C PHE A 29 17.83 -9.15 7.42
N ASP A 30 19.16 -9.05 7.40
CA ASP A 30 19.86 -7.80 7.71
C ASP A 30 20.25 -6.99 6.48
N SER A 31 19.79 -7.39 5.30
CA SER A 31 20.20 -6.72 4.07
C SER A 31 19.60 -5.32 3.96
N LEU A 32 20.32 -4.44 3.26
CA LEU A 32 19.83 -3.10 2.98
C LEU A 32 18.59 -3.14 2.09
N GLU A 33 18.58 -4.06 1.13
CA GLU A 33 17.46 -4.23 0.22
C GLU A 33 16.18 -4.53 0.98
N ARG A 34 16.25 -5.44 1.93
CA ARG A 34 15.08 -5.79 2.73
C ARG A 34 14.59 -4.61 3.56
N ARG A 35 15.50 -3.85 4.13
CA ARG A 35 15.16 -2.65 4.90
C ARG A 35 14.45 -1.62 4.03
N ARG A 36 14.96 -1.39 2.84
CA ARG A 36 14.37 -0.42 1.92
C ARG A 36 12.99 -0.83 1.44
N LEU A 37 12.83 -2.12 1.15
CA LEU A 37 11.53 -2.64 0.77
C LEU A 37 10.51 -2.47 1.88
N ARG A 38 10.94 -2.68 3.11
CA ARG A 38 10.05 -2.52 4.26
C ARG A 38 9.62 -1.06 4.43
N GLU A 39 10.53 -0.12 4.22
CA GLU A 39 10.20 1.29 4.24
C GLU A 39 9.17 1.64 3.16
N ALA A 40 9.35 1.10 1.97
CA ALA A 40 8.39 1.31 0.88
C ALA A 40 7.02 0.74 1.23
N MET A 41 6.99 -0.44 1.84
CA MET A 41 5.74 -1.06 2.27
C MET A 41 5.02 -0.19 3.29
N ASP A 42 5.75 0.39 4.23
CA ASP A 42 5.18 1.29 5.23
C ASP A 42 4.55 2.52 4.58
N ILE A 43 5.21 3.08 3.57
CA ILE A 43 4.67 4.22 2.83
C ILE A 43 3.34 3.86 2.18
N LEU A 44 3.29 2.68 1.55
CA LEU A 44 2.07 2.22 0.91
C LEU A 44 0.95 1.97 1.92
N ASP A 45 1.28 1.35 3.03
CA ASP A 45 0.30 1.05 4.07
C ASP A 45 -0.27 2.34 4.67
N ASN A 46 0.56 3.35 4.90
CA ASN A 46 0.10 4.64 5.40
C ASN A 46 -0.86 5.30 4.40
N LYS A 47 -0.57 5.17 3.12
CA LYS A 47 -1.44 5.73 2.09
C LYS A 47 -2.77 4.99 2.02
N VAL A 48 -2.76 3.68 2.23
CA VAL A 48 -3.98 2.88 2.30
C VAL A 48 -4.87 3.38 3.44
N PHE A 49 -4.31 3.60 4.63
CA PHE A 49 -5.06 4.13 5.76
C PHE A 49 -5.68 5.48 5.46
N GLU A 50 -4.89 6.38 4.89
CA GLU A 50 -5.35 7.71 4.54
C GLU A 50 -6.51 7.67 3.56
N TRP A 51 -6.38 6.86 2.53
CA TRP A 51 -7.42 6.76 1.50
C TRP A 51 -8.65 6.02 1.99
N GLU A 52 -8.48 5.06 2.89
CA GLU A 52 -9.64 4.38 3.49
C GLU A 52 -10.45 5.34 4.35
N ASP A 53 -9.79 6.23 5.07
CA ASP A 53 -10.48 7.27 5.83
C ASP A 53 -11.31 8.18 4.92
N ILE A 54 -10.72 8.61 3.80
CA ILE A 54 -11.42 9.44 2.82
C ILE A 54 -12.65 8.71 2.29
N LYS A 55 -12.49 7.44 1.97
CA LYS A 55 -13.57 6.62 1.45
C LYS A 55 -14.70 6.50 2.49
N ASN A 56 -14.34 6.24 3.73
CA ASN A 56 -15.33 6.09 4.80
C ASN A 56 -16.05 7.39 5.08
N GLU A 57 -15.35 8.52 5.07
CA GLU A 57 -15.99 9.82 5.25
C GLU A 57 -16.93 10.14 4.12
N SER A 58 -16.55 9.80 2.90
CA SER A 58 -17.39 10.02 1.74
C SER A 58 -18.71 9.25 1.87
N ILE A 59 -18.66 8.04 2.39
CA ILE A 59 -19.84 7.22 2.62
C ILE A 59 -20.68 7.79 3.75
N LYS A 60 -20.04 8.23 4.82
CA LYS A 60 -20.73 8.80 5.98
C LYS A 60 -21.37 10.16 5.66
N GLY A 61 -20.78 10.90 4.77
CA GLY A 61 -21.24 12.23 4.41
C GLY A 61 -22.60 12.25 3.74
N ASP A 62 -23.03 11.12 3.30
CA ASP A 62 -24.35 11.00 2.71
C ASP A 62 -25.40 10.74 3.79
#